data_87a8429411defcb088a3e6bb6dade564
#
_entry.id   87a8429411defcb088a3e6bb6dade564
#
_cell.length_a   1.000
_cell.length_b   1.000
_cell.length_c   1.000
_cell.angle_alpha   90.00
_cell.angle_beta   90.00
_cell.angle_gamma   90.00
#
_symmetry.space_group_name_H-M   'P 1'
#
loop_
_entity.id
_entity.type
_entity.pdbx_description
1 polymer ?
#
loop_
_entity_poly.entity_id
_entity_poly.type
_entity_poly.pdbx_seq_one_letter_code
_entity_poly.pdbx_strand_id
1 'polypeptide(L)'
;MRKLLLLSALTLLIVSCKSTSATNTKVDNTKERLMRGEWVISSVSYVGSEYIKVQSFGLADSQCFQGSTWKLVANNNKGEMSLTKSDCMSFSSPITWFVNKDGQFVLKVLNAGEKAKKVRDGYVLDVANQTETSFQLIDMINVGGKSTNVVYQFQKN
;
A
#
# COMPACT_ATOMS: atom_id res chain seq x y z
N MET A 1 40.54 59.63 -42.34
CA MET A 1 40.92 58.25 -42.27
C MET A 1 40.15 57.62 -41.11
N ARG A 2 39.05 56.93 -41.46
CA ARG A 2 38.02 56.53 -40.52
C ARG A 2 38.33 55.15 -39.95
N LYS A 3 38.54 55.10 -38.67
CA LYS A 3 38.63 53.83 -37.95
C LYS A 3 37.22 53.36 -37.60
N LEU A 4 36.79 52.33 -38.30
CA LEU A 4 35.55 51.63 -37.97
C LEU A 4 35.78 50.79 -36.72
N LEU A 5 35.17 51.17 -35.64
CA LEU A 5 35.05 50.34 -34.42
C LEU A 5 33.93 49.37 -34.62
N LEU A 6 34.24 48.14 -34.92
CA LEU A 6 33.33 47.03 -34.88
C LEU A 6 33.09 46.61 -33.42
N LEU A 7 31.98 47.10 -32.88
CA LEU A 7 31.48 46.68 -31.58
C LEU A 7 30.77 45.35 -31.75
N SER A 8 31.53 44.28 -31.50
CA SER A 8 30.99 42.94 -31.44
C SER A 8 30.14 42.78 -30.19
N ALA A 9 28.81 42.88 -30.36
CA ALA A 9 27.89 42.57 -29.29
C ALA A 9 27.83 41.07 -29.08
N LEU A 10 28.58 40.60 -28.10
CA LEU A 10 28.52 39.24 -27.60
C LEU A 10 27.26 39.09 -26.78
N THR A 11 26.18 38.67 -27.43
CA THR A 11 24.93 38.31 -26.76
C THR A 11 25.15 36.98 -26.00
N LEU A 12 25.35 37.09 -24.70
CA LEU A 12 25.29 35.94 -23.79
C LEU A 12 23.86 35.41 -23.74
N LEU A 13 23.62 34.34 -24.45
CA LEU A 13 22.45 33.52 -24.25
C LEU A 13 22.56 32.85 -22.88
N ILE A 14 22.01 33.47 -21.86
CA ILE A 14 21.76 32.81 -20.58
C ILE A 14 20.66 31.77 -20.83
N VAL A 15 21.11 30.54 -21.10
CA VAL A 15 20.24 29.38 -21.02
C VAL A 15 19.85 29.24 -19.55
N SER A 16 18.72 29.84 -19.21
CA SER A 16 18.06 29.60 -17.93
C SER A 16 17.66 28.12 -17.90
N CYS A 17 18.52 27.28 -17.34
CA CYS A 17 18.09 25.98 -16.86
C CYS A 17 16.98 26.23 -15.85
N LYS A 18 15.72 26.09 -16.28
CA LYS A 18 14.62 25.87 -15.36
C LYS A 18 14.94 24.58 -14.62
N SER A 19 15.60 24.69 -13.47
CA SER A 19 15.60 23.62 -12.50
C SER A 19 14.13 23.42 -12.15
N THR A 20 13.55 22.37 -12.68
CA THR A 20 12.28 21.84 -12.18
C THR A 20 12.54 21.61 -10.71
N SER A 21 12.05 22.49 -9.85
CA SER A 21 11.99 22.25 -8.42
C SER A 21 11.45 20.84 -8.28
N ALA A 22 12.26 19.93 -7.76
CA ALA A 22 11.74 18.66 -7.31
C ALA A 22 10.63 19.04 -6.35
N THR A 23 9.39 18.95 -6.84
CA THR A 23 8.20 19.10 -6.02
C THR A 23 8.43 18.06 -4.94
N ASN A 24 8.75 18.52 -3.74
CA ASN A 24 8.73 17.68 -2.56
C ASN A 24 7.31 17.16 -2.48
N THR A 25 7.06 16.05 -3.14
CA THR A 25 5.87 15.24 -2.95
C THR A 25 6.06 14.66 -1.57
N LYS A 26 5.78 15.49 -0.57
CA LYS A 26 5.68 15.06 0.81
C LYS A 26 4.59 14.00 0.75
N VAL A 27 5.00 12.75 0.82
CA VAL A 27 4.07 11.63 0.93
C VAL A 27 3.18 11.98 2.09
N ASP A 28 1.87 12.06 1.84
CA ASP A 28 0.92 12.37 2.90
C ASP A 28 0.84 11.16 3.85
N ASN A 29 1.64 11.20 4.89
CA ASN A 29 1.69 10.15 5.91
C ASN A 29 0.45 10.15 6.82
N THR A 30 -0.57 10.95 6.52
CA THR A 30 -1.79 11.02 7.32
C THR A 30 -2.51 9.68 7.31
N LYS A 31 -2.63 9.05 6.17
CA LYS A 31 -3.24 7.71 6.05
C LYS A 31 -2.48 6.67 6.88
N GLU A 32 -1.15 6.62 6.78
CA GLU A 32 -0.33 5.71 7.58
C GLU A 32 -0.49 5.96 9.09
N ARG A 33 -0.56 7.23 9.50
CA ARG A 33 -0.74 7.58 10.91
C ARG A 33 -2.06 7.07 11.47
N LEU A 34 -3.14 7.15 10.71
CA LEU A 34 -4.45 6.65 11.10
C LEU A 34 -4.50 5.12 11.16
N MET A 35 -3.70 4.44 10.34
CA MET A 35 -3.62 2.98 10.32
C MET A 35 -2.75 2.39 11.42
N ARG A 36 -2.05 3.21 12.21
CA ARG A 36 -1.22 2.74 13.30
C ARG A 36 -2.03 2.08 14.39
N GLY A 37 -1.56 0.96 14.93
CA GLY A 37 -2.18 0.30 16.07
C GLY A 37 -2.50 -1.17 15.84
N GLU A 38 -3.39 -1.67 16.65
CA GLU A 38 -3.86 -3.05 16.63
C GLU A 38 -5.28 -3.08 16.07
N TRP A 39 -5.50 -4.01 15.15
CA TRP A 39 -6.71 -4.09 14.34
C TRP A 39 -7.18 -5.53 14.24
N VAL A 40 -8.49 -5.67 14.06
CA VAL A 40 -9.13 -6.95 13.71
C VAL A 40 -9.90 -6.76 12.41
N ILE A 41 -9.82 -7.73 11.51
CA ILE A 41 -10.72 -7.77 10.35
C ILE A 41 -12.09 -8.26 10.83
N SER A 42 -13.04 -7.36 10.92
CA SER A 42 -14.40 -7.66 11.41
C SER A 42 -15.25 -8.39 10.37
N SER A 43 -15.04 -8.09 9.10
CA SER A 43 -15.72 -8.78 7.99
C SER A 43 -14.87 -8.80 6.72
N VAL A 44 -15.11 -9.83 5.92
CA VAL A 44 -14.60 -9.96 4.56
C VAL A 44 -15.78 -10.15 3.62
N SER A 45 -15.87 -9.33 2.59
CA SER A 45 -16.95 -9.40 1.59
C SER A 45 -16.40 -9.28 0.18
N TYR A 46 -17.08 -9.92 -0.77
CA TYR A 46 -16.82 -9.78 -2.19
C TYR A 46 -18.10 -10.02 -3.00
N VAL A 47 -18.13 -9.48 -4.21
CA VAL A 47 -19.25 -9.70 -5.13
C VAL A 47 -19.01 -11.01 -5.87
N GLY A 48 -19.86 -12.00 -5.61
CA GLY A 48 -19.76 -13.31 -6.26
C GLY A 48 -20.61 -14.37 -5.57
N SER A 49 -20.52 -15.60 -6.06
CA SER A 49 -21.19 -16.74 -5.42
C SER A 49 -20.43 -17.15 -4.15
N GLU A 50 -21.16 -17.47 -3.09
CA GLU A 50 -20.62 -18.01 -1.82
C GLU A 50 -19.83 -19.31 -2.01
N TYR A 51 -19.96 -19.96 -3.16
CA TYR A 51 -19.22 -21.17 -3.52
C TYR A 51 -17.85 -20.91 -4.14
N ILE A 52 -17.51 -19.65 -4.45
CA ILE A 52 -16.23 -19.30 -5.02
C ILE A 52 -15.24 -19.03 -3.89
N LYS A 53 -14.20 -19.87 -3.77
CA LYS A 53 -13.07 -19.60 -2.88
C LYS A 53 -12.13 -18.63 -3.55
N VAL A 54 -11.88 -17.53 -2.86
CA VAL A 54 -10.97 -16.48 -3.31
C VAL A 54 -9.72 -16.54 -2.44
N GLN A 55 -8.60 -16.93 -3.03
CA GLN A 55 -7.33 -16.94 -2.33
C GLN A 55 -6.79 -15.51 -2.19
N SER A 56 -6.45 -15.11 -0.97
CA SER A 56 -5.90 -13.81 -0.64
C SER A 56 -4.46 -13.91 -0.19
N PHE A 57 -3.66 -12.95 -0.65
CA PHE A 57 -2.23 -12.80 -0.31
C PHE A 57 -1.38 -14.06 -0.52
N GLY A 58 -1.80 -14.95 -1.43
CA GLY A 58 -1.13 -16.23 -1.66
C GLY A 58 -1.14 -17.19 -0.47
N LEU A 59 -1.94 -16.93 0.56
CA LEU A 59 -1.92 -17.64 1.85
C LEU A 59 -3.13 -18.54 2.05
N ALA A 60 -4.32 -17.98 2.03
CA ALA A 60 -5.54 -18.68 2.42
C ALA A 60 -6.77 -18.11 1.69
N ASP A 61 -7.91 -18.78 1.83
CA ASP A 61 -9.20 -18.23 1.42
C ASP A 61 -9.45 -16.90 2.11
N SER A 62 -10.02 -15.94 1.38
CA SER A 62 -10.28 -14.59 1.89
C SER A 62 -11.11 -14.58 3.18
N GLN A 63 -12.04 -15.52 3.32
CA GLN A 63 -12.87 -15.66 4.51
C GLN A 63 -12.08 -16.09 5.76
N CYS A 64 -10.90 -16.65 5.58
CA CYS A 64 -9.99 -16.99 6.69
C CYS A 64 -9.41 -15.77 7.38
N PHE A 65 -9.42 -14.62 6.71
CA PHE A 65 -8.95 -13.36 7.28
C PHE A 65 -9.97 -12.70 8.21
N GLN A 66 -11.23 -13.10 8.19
CA GLN A 66 -12.20 -12.62 9.17
C GLN A 66 -11.81 -13.08 10.59
N GLY A 67 -11.74 -12.15 11.52
CA GLY A 67 -11.25 -12.37 12.89
C GLY A 67 -9.74 -12.32 13.02
N SER A 68 -8.98 -12.18 11.93
CA SER A 68 -7.52 -12.04 12.01
C SER A 68 -7.11 -10.75 12.70
N THR A 69 -5.99 -10.82 13.42
CA THR A 69 -5.40 -9.69 14.13
C THR A 69 -4.22 -9.11 13.36
N TRP A 70 -4.11 -7.81 13.38
CA TRP A 70 -3.07 -7.07 12.65
C TRP A 70 -2.48 -5.98 13.54
N LYS A 71 -1.17 -5.95 13.64
CA LYS A 71 -0.42 -4.88 14.31
C LYS A 71 0.35 -4.09 13.27
N LEU A 72 0.03 -2.82 13.13
CA LEU A 72 0.63 -1.92 12.14
C LEU A 72 1.50 -0.86 12.83
N VAL A 73 2.81 -0.87 12.56
CA VAL A 73 3.78 0.07 13.12
C VAL A 73 4.30 0.98 12.01
N ALA A 74 3.87 2.23 11.98
CA ALA A 74 4.18 3.15 10.89
C ALA A 74 5.63 3.64 10.86
N ASN A 75 6.30 3.76 12.01
CA ASN A 75 7.64 4.38 12.06
C ASN A 75 8.73 3.62 11.29
N ASN A 76 8.55 2.32 11.11
CA ASN A 76 9.51 1.45 10.44
C ASN A 76 8.87 0.56 9.38
N ASN A 77 7.62 0.83 9.02
CA ASN A 77 6.87 0.09 8.01
C ASN A 77 6.77 -1.42 8.30
N LYS A 78 6.76 -1.79 9.58
CA LYS A 78 6.68 -3.17 10.05
C LYS A 78 5.31 -3.46 10.65
N GLY A 79 5.00 -4.73 10.76
CA GLY A 79 3.79 -5.18 11.42
C GLY A 79 3.81 -6.69 11.59
N GLU A 80 2.72 -7.18 12.11
CA GLU A 80 2.45 -8.60 12.28
C GLU A 80 1.00 -8.86 11.93
N MET A 81 0.72 -10.05 11.41
CA MET A 81 -0.64 -10.51 11.19
C MET A 81 -0.78 -11.95 11.69
N SER A 82 -1.95 -12.28 12.19
CA SER A 82 -2.28 -13.64 12.64
C SER A 82 -3.68 -14.04 12.22
N LEU A 83 -3.78 -15.18 11.55
CA LEU A 83 -5.03 -15.86 11.24
C LEU A 83 -5.33 -16.87 12.33
N THR A 84 -6.48 -16.76 12.95
CA THR A 84 -6.88 -17.58 14.10
C THR A 84 -8.24 -18.22 13.95
N LYS A 85 -8.87 -18.10 12.78
CA LYS A 85 -10.20 -18.68 12.52
C LYS A 85 -10.13 -20.21 12.58
N SER A 86 -11.01 -20.82 13.36
CA SER A 86 -10.99 -22.26 13.69
C SER A 86 -11.04 -23.18 12.46
N ASP A 87 -11.78 -22.77 11.43
CA ASP A 87 -11.99 -23.56 10.20
C ASP A 87 -10.88 -23.35 9.16
N CYS A 88 -9.84 -22.59 9.51
CA CYS A 88 -8.74 -22.22 8.65
C CYS A 88 -7.41 -22.64 9.27
N MET A 89 -6.38 -22.67 8.42
CA MET A 89 -5.02 -22.90 8.90
C MET A 89 -4.59 -21.73 9.79
N SER A 90 -4.18 -22.02 11.02
CA SER A 90 -3.55 -21.00 11.87
C SER A 90 -2.23 -20.56 11.27
N PHE A 91 -2.05 -19.25 11.11
CA PHE A 91 -0.87 -18.66 10.50
C PHE A 91 -0.54 -17.32 11.15
N SER A 92 0.72 -17.11 11.44
CA SER A 92 1.25 -15.85 11.96
C SER A 92 2.49 -15.46 11.18
N SER A 93 2.60 -14.19 10.81
CA SER A 93 3.73 -13.71 10.04
C SER A 93 4.06 -12.25 10.32
N PRO A 94 5.36 -11.90 10.39
CA PRO A 94 5.75 -10.52 10.23
C PRO A 94 5.38 -10.01 8.84
N ILE A 95 5.04 -8.74 8.77
CA ILE A 95 4.73 -8.05 7.53
C ILE A 95 5.54 -6.77 7.40
N THR A 96 5.67 -6.28 6.17
CA THR A 96 5.97 -4.87 5.93
C THR A 96 4.83 -4.22 5.18
N TRP A 97 4.59 -2.96 5.50
CA TRP A 97 3.52 -2.20 4.88
C TRP A 97 3.86 -0.72 4.79
N PHE A 98 3.27 -0.04 3.85
CA PHE A 98 3.31 1.41 3.72
C PHE A 98 2.15 1.89 2.84
N VAL A 99 1.88 3.19 2.88
CA VAL A 99 0.94 3.82 1.92
C VAL A 99 1.76 4.50 0.84
N ASN A 100 1.53 4.13 -0.42
CA ASN A 100 2.23 4.70 -1.56
C ASN A 100 1.72 6.13 -1.89
N LYS A 101 2.38 6.80 -2.84
CA LYS A 101 2.00 8.15 -3.29
C LYS A 101 0.58 8.25 -3.83
N ASP A 102 0.01 7.15 -4.31
CA ASP A 102 -1.35 7.08 -4.85
C ASP A 102 -2.38 6.81 -3.75
N GLY A 103 -1.93 6.73 -2.50
CA GLY A 103 -2.77 6.51 -1.32
C GLY A 103 -3.21 5.06 -1.12
N GLN A 104 -2.54 4.10 -1.77
CA GLN A 104 -2.83 2.68 -1.68
C GLN A 104 -1.95 2.02 -0.61
N PHE A 105 -2.50 1.04 0.07
CA PHE A 105 -1.80 0.21 1.04
C PHE A 105 -0.98 -0.86 0.31
N VAL A 106 0.32 -0.87 0.55
CA VAL A 106 1.24 -1.87 0.01
C VAL A 106 1.66 -2.82 1.11
N LEU A 107 1.40 -4.10 0.93
CA LEU A 107 1.66 -5.17 1.88
C LEU A 107 2.68 -6.16 1.33
N LYS A 108 3.61 -6.59 2.17
CA LYS A 108 4.41 -7.81 1.96
C LYS A 108 4.30 -8.70 3.18
N VAL A 109 3.96 -9.95 2.94
CA VAL A 109 3.99 -11.00 3.96
C VAL A 109 5.39 -11.59 3.99
N LEU A 110 6.00 -11.68 5.17
CA LEU A 110 7.36 -12.17 5.35
C LEU A 110 7.29 -13.51 6.07
N ASN A 111 7.95 -14.53 5.50
CA ASN A 111 8.18 -15.75 6.30
C ASN A 111 9.20 -15.46 7.41
N ALA A 112 9.19 -16.31 8.45
CA ALA A 112 10.12 -16.15 9.57
C ALA A 112 11.57 -16.04 9.08
N GLY A 113 12.24 -14.96 9.45
CA GLY A 113 13.63 -14.68 9.07
C GLY A 113 13.84 -14.06 7.69
N GLU A 114 12.80 -13.85 6.88
CA GLU A 114 12.92 -13.19 5.58
C GLU A 114 13.10 -11.67 5.71
N LYS A 115 13.87 -11.11 4.78
CA LYS A 115 14.00 -9.66 4.65
C LYS A 115 13.08 -9.16 3.56
N ALA A 116 12.34 -8.08 3.82
CA ALA A 116 11.37 -7.48 2.90
C ALA A 116 11.90 -7.26 1.47
N LYS A 117 13.20 -6.92 1.33
CA LYS A 117 13.84 -6.74 0.02
C LYS A 117 14.00 -8.02 -0.80
N LYS A 118 13.91 -9.20 -0.15
CA LYS A 118 14.00 -10.50 -0.81
C LYS A 118 12.63 -11.06 -1.21
N VAL A 119 11.56 -10.57 -0.57
CA VAL A 119 10.19 -10.96 -0.92
C VAL A 119 9.77 -10.17 -2.15
N ARG A 120 9.50 -10.88 -3.25
CA ARG A 120 9.10 -10.27 -4.53
C ARG A 120 7.63 -9.89 -4.52
N ASP A 121 6.79 -10.75 -3.96
CA ASP A 121 5.35 -10.57 -3.99
C ASP A 121 4.93 -9.47 -3.03
N GLY A 122 4.34 -8.43 -3.59
CA GLY A 122 3.73 -7.33 -2.86
C GLY A 122 2.29 -7.18 -3.32
N TYR A 123 1.40 -6.94 -2.37
CA TYR A 123 -0.03 -6.73 -2.62
C TYR A 123 -0.32 -5.25 -2.51
N VAL A 124 -1.03 -4.71 -3.48
CA VAL A 124 -1.43 -3.30 -3.53
C VAL A 124 -2.94 -3.24 -3.40
N LEU A 125 -3.42 -2.62 -2.33
CA LEU A 125 -4.84 -2.55 -1.99
C LEU A 125 -5.28 -1.09 -1.92
N ASP A 126 -6.49 -0.81 -2.38
CA ASP A 126 -7.08 0.50 -2.22
C ASP A 126 -7.54 0.71 -0.77
N VAL A 127 -7.40 1.95 -0.28
CA VAL A 127 -7.82 2.34 1.06
C VAL A 127 -9.11 3.13 0.96
N ALA A 128 -10.15 2.67 1.65
CA ALA A 128 -11.44 3.34 1.68
C ALA A 128 -11.97 3.51 3.12
N ASN A 129 -12.91 4.43 3.29
CA ASN A 129 -13.69 4.63 4.52
C ASN A 129 -12.83 4.74 5.79
N GLN A 130 -11.67 5.41 5.68
CA GLN A 130 -10.71 5.53 6.75
C GLN A 130 -11.15 6.53 7.81
N THR A 131 -11.16 6.07 9.06
CA THR A 131 -11.42 6.83 10.28
C THR A 131 -10.33 6.54 11.32
N GLU A 132 -10.45 7.05 12.53
CA GLU A 132 -9.55 6.73 13.63
C GLU A 132 -9.73 5.30 14.19
N THR A 133 -10.91 4.72 13.97
CA THR A 133 -11.31 3.42 14.53
C THR A 133 -11.63 2.36 13.49
N SER A 134 -11.65 2.72 12.21
CA SER A 134 -11.95 1.77 11.15
C SER A 134 -11.35 2.20 9.80
N PHE A 135 -11.12 1.24 8.92
CA PHE A 135 -10.83 1.46 7.50
C PHE A 135 -11.13 0.19 6.70
N GLN A 136 -11.17 0.35 5.39
CA GLN A 136 -11.29 -0.77 4.47
C GLN A 136 -10.03 -0.89 3.62
N LEU A 137 -9.58 -2.13 3.41
CA LEU A 137 -8.66 -2.47 2.33
C LEU A 137 -9.41 -3.23 1.26
N ILE A 138 -9.24 -2.82 0.02
CA ILE A 138 -9.92 -3.39 -1.14
C ILE A 138 -8.87 -4.00 -2.07
N ASP A 139 -8.95 -5.30 -2.26
CA ASP A 139 -8.12 -6.05 -3.19
C ASP A 139 -8.90 -6.31 -4.48
N MET A 140 -8.38 -5.81 -5.60
CA MET A 140 -8.98 -6.02 -6.91
C MET A 140 -8.38 -7.29 -7.55
N ILE A 141 -9.16 -8.32 -7.62
CA ILE A 141 -8.74 -9.62 -8.14
C ILE A 141 -9.49 -9.98 -9.42
N ASN A 142 -8.94 -10.90 -10.20
CA ASN A 142 -9.60 -11.46 -11.37
C ASN A 142 -10.06 -12.90 -11.06
N VAL A 143 -11.35 -13.12 -11.15
CA VAL A 143 -11.96 -14.44 -10.96
C VAL A 143 -12.69 -14.84 -12.24
N GLY A 144 -12.17 -15.84 -12.94
CA GLY A 144 -12.80 -16.34 -14.17
C GLY A 144 -12.94 -15.30 -15.28
N GLY A 145 -11.96 -14.36 -15.37
CA GLY A 145 -11.96 -13.29 -16.37
C GLY A 145 -12.79 -12.05 -15.99
N LYS A 146 -13.39 -12.04 -14.81
CA LYS A 146 -14.12 -10.87 -14.27
C LYS A 146 -13.36 -10.27 -13.10
N SER A 147 -13.17 -8.95 -13.13
CA SER A 147 -12.63 -8.22 -11.99
C SER A 147 -13.67 -8.17 -10.88
N THR A 148 -13.26 -8.52 -9.66
CA THR A 148 -14.08 -8.40 -8.46
C THR A 148 -13.24 -7.84 -7.32
N ASN A 149 -13.89 -7.19 -6.38
CA ASN A 149 -13.26 -6.59 -5.22
C ASN A 149 -13.46 -7.47 -3.99
N VAL A 150 -12.39 -7.79 -3.30
CA VAL A 150 -12.44 -8.34 -1.93
C VAL A 150 -12.26 -7.18 -0.97
N VAL A 151 -13.23 -6.96 -0.10
CA VAL A 151 -13.23 -5.86 0.87
C VAL A 151 -12.97 -6.43 2.26
N TYR A 152 -11.90 -5.99 2.88
CA TYR A 152 -11.53 -6.30 4.26
C TYR A 152 -11.89 -5.12 5.14
N GLN A 153 -12.83 -5.29 6.07
CA GLN A 153 -13.21 -4.26 7.03
C GLN A 153 -12.36 -4.38 8.29
N PHE A 154 -11.50 -3.40 8.52
CA PHE A 154 -10.69 -3.30 9.72
C PHE A 154 -11.42 -2.49 10.80
N GLN A 155 -11.38 -2.98 12.02
CA GLN A 155 -11.85 -2.31 13.23
C GLN A 155 -10.70 -2.27 14.24
N LYS A 156 -10.59 -1.17 14.95
CA LYS A 156 -9.59 -1.02 16.01
C LYS A 156 -9.90 -1.96 17.15
N ASN A 157 -8.88 -2.64 17.64
CA ASN A 157 -8.98 -3.55 18.76
C ASN A 157 -8.86 -2.79 20.08
#